data_db64b133db86511b5da2ea1a48a08143
#
_entry.id   db64b133db86511b5da2ea1a48a08143
#
_cell.length_a   1.000
_cell.length_b   1.000
_cell.length_c   1.000
_cell.angle_alpha   90.00
_cell.angle_beta   90.00
_cell.angle_gamma   90.00
#
_symmetry.space_group_name_H-M   'P 1'
#
loop_
_entity.id
_entity.type
_entity.pdbx_description
1 polymer ?
#
loop_
_entity_poly.entity_id
_entity_poly.type
_entity_poly.pdbx_seq_one_letter_code
_entity_poly.pdbx_strand_id
1 'polypeptide(L)'
;MGRKTQITREMILNAAYELLDEAGISSVAIKLIAERLGCSTQPVSWQFGSMTELKKDLYSYAANRVFGGLEEEMHGKEAIEAFFLSGIRYLSIACDHPNVFRFLNVDDTMDTIGERLYGDASVFSFQFDEEAIKIFASQYDIPDSKISEMVRDTVIYTHGLALMMIFDGQRLPKKEACRMMYNLGVKLSKEIGITPQDDFETIYNASITKA
;
A
#
# COMPACT_ATOMS: atom_id res chain seq x y z
N MET A 1 5.98 -28.76 33.71
CA MET A 1 6.29 -27.34 33.49
C MET A 1 6.16 -27.06 31.98
N GLY A 2 5.12 -26.32 31.56
CA GLY A 2 4.93 -25.96 30.17
C GLY A 2 6.04 -24.99 29.71
N ARG A 3 6.60 -25.28 28.55
CA ARG A 3 7.61 -24.41 27.90
C ARG A 3 6.98 -23.03 27.70
N LYS A 4 7.47 -21.98 28.37
CA LYS A 4 7.03 -20.60 28.12
C LYS A 4 7.23 -20.34 26.64
N THR A 5 6.16 -20.01 25.91
CA THR A 5 6.21 -19.59 24.49
C THR A 5 7.11 -18.37 24.42
N GLN A 6 8.19 -18.45 23.66
CA GLN A 6 9.11 -17.33 23.48
C GLN A 6 8.42 -16.32 22.57
N ILE A 7 8.20 -15.10 23.06
CA ILE A 7 7.65 -13.99 22.26
C ILE A 7 8.70 -13.53 21.26
N THR A 8 8.39 -13.67 19.97
CA THR A 8 9.29 -13.30 18.88
C THR A 8 8.99 -11.87 18.37
N ARG A 9 9.97 -11.28 17.66
CA ARG A 9 9.80 -9.97 17.00
C ARG A 9 8.62 -9.97 16.00
N GLU A 10 8.48 -11.05 15.25
CA GLU A 10 7.38 -11.25 14.30
C GLU A 10 6.00 -11.30 14.98
N MET A 11 5.88 -12.03 16.11
CA MET A 11 4.64 -12.05 16.89
C MET A 11 4.23 -10.64 17.36
N ILE A 12 5.21 -9.84 17.78
CA ILE A 12 4.97 -8.46 18.23
C ILE A 12 4.53 -7.59 17.06
N LEU A 13 5.18 -7.70 15.90
CA LEU A 13 4.81 -6.94 14.69
C LEU A 13 3.43 -7.34 14.18
N ASN A 14 3.08 -8.63 14.21
CA ASN A 14 1.75 -9.08 13.84
C ASN A 14 0.67 -8.50 14.77
N ALA A 15 0.90 -8.56 16.10
CA ALA A 15 -0.04 -7.98 17.07
C ALA A 15 -0.15 -6.45 16.95
N ALA A 16 0.95 -5.76 16.65
CA ALA A 16 0.97 -4.33 16.39
C ALA A 16 0.22 -3.97 15.08
N TYR A 17 0.37 -4.78 14.03
CA TYR A 17 -0.36 -4.63 12.78
C TYR A 17 -1.87 -4.80 12.97
N GLU A 18 -2.30 -5.81 13.71
CA GLU A 18 -3.72 -6.02 14.03
C GLU A 18 -4.31 -4.83 14.79
N LEU A 19 -3.58 -4.28 15.77
CA LEU A 19 -4.00 -3.06 16.47
C LEU A 19 -4.08 -1.86 15.55
N LEU A 20 -3.07 -1.69 14.68
CA LEU A 20 -3.07 -0.64 13.66
C LEU A 20 -4.29 -0.75 12.75
N ASP A 21 -4.57 -1.93 12.22
CA ASP A 21 -5.68 -2.16 11.28
C ASP A 21 -7.04 -1.93 11.94
N GLU A 22 -7.23 -2.41 13.16
CA GLU A 22 -8.49 -2.28 13.92
C GLU A 22 -8.77 -0.83 14.37
N ALA A 23 -7.77 -0.12 14.89
CA ALA A 23 -8.00 1.13 15.63
C ALA A 23 -7.00 2.27 15.32
N GLY A 24 -6.13 2.09 14.31
CA GLY A 24 -5.17 3.11 13.88
C GLY A 24 -3.90 3.16 14.73
N ILE A 25 -2.96 4.00 14.30
CA ILE A 25 -1.59 4.05 14.89
C ILE A 25 -1.58 4.47 16.37
N SER A 26 -2.58 5.19 16.85
CA SER A 26 -2.72 5.57 18.26
C SER A 26 -2.93 4.38 19.19
N SER A 27 -3.45 3.26 18.67
CA SER A 27 -3.64 2.00 19.41
C SER A 27 -2.36 1.17 19.54
N VAL A 28 -1.33 1.47 18.75
CA VAL A 28 -0.05 0.75 18.77
C VAL A 28 0.77 1.21 19.97
N ALA A 29 0.57 0.54 21.10
CA ALA A 29 1.25 0.81 22.37
C ALA A 29 1.75 -0.50 22.99
N ILE A 30 2.91 -0.44 23.68
CA ILE A 30 3.55 -1.62 24.31
C ILE A 30 2.56 -2.39 25.19
N LYS A 31 1.73 -1.67 25.95
CA LYS A 31 0.75 -2.29 26.84
C LYS A 31 -0.31 -3.09 26.06
N LEU A 32 -0.88 -2.50 25.01
CA LEU A 32 -1.92 -3.16 24.21
C LEU A 32 -1.37 -4.35 23.42
N ILE A 33 -0.14 -4.23 22.89
CA ILE A 33 0.56 -5.33 22.24
C ILE A 33 0.78 -6.49 23.22
N ALA A 34 1.27 -6.20 24.44
CA ALA A 34 1.50 -7.21 25.48
C ALA A 34 0.20 -7.88 25.93
N GLU A 35 -0.88 -7.11 26.07
CA GLU A 35 -2.23 -7.64 26.38
C GLU A 35 -2.72 -8.59 25.28
N ARG A 36 -2.56 -8.22 24.02
CA ARG A 36 -2.95 -9.08 22.87
C ARG A 36 -2.15 -10.38 22.81
N LEU A 37 -0.88 -10.32 23.17
CA LEU A 37 0.01 -11.51 23.20
C LEU A 37 -0.11 -12.34 24.49
N GLY A 38 -0.89 -11.89 25.48
CA GLY A 38 -1.02 -12.57 26.76
C GLY A 38 0.30 -12.61 27.56
N CYS A 39 1.15 -11.58 27.44
CA CYS A 39 2.45 -11.51 28.08
C CYS A 39 2.64 -10.20 28.88
N SER A 40 3.75 -10.10 29.62
CA SER A 40 4.16 -8.81 30.20
C SER A 40 4.72 -7.86 29.15
N THR A 41 4.84 -6.57 29.48
CA THR A 41 5.41 -5.54 28.57
C THR A 41 6.91 -5.71 28.33
N GLN A 42 7.62 -6.45 29.19
CA GLN A 42 9.07 -6.60 29.14
C GLN A 42 9.60 -7.22 27.83
N PRO A 43 9.04 -8.34 27.31
CA PRO A 43 9.48 -8.89 26.02
C PRO A 43 9.33 -7.90 24.86
N VAL A 44 8.23 -7.13 24.84
CA VAL A 44 7.98 -6.12 23.78
C VAL A 44 9.04 -5.02 23.84
N SER A 45 9.25 -4.42 25.02
CA SER A 45 10.26 -3.37 25.21
C SER A 45 11.67 -3.85 24.91
N TRP A 46 12.00 -5.09 25.25
CA TRP A 46 13.34 -5.63 25.05
C TRP A 46 13.65 -5.90 23.58
N GLN A 47 12.66 -6.34 22.80
CA GLN A 47 12.84 -6.68 21.37
C GLN A 47 13.08 -5.44 20.49
N PHE A 48 12.52 -4.28 20.83
CA PHE A 48 12.56 -3.09 19.98
C PHE A 48 13.32 -1.91 20.58
N GLY A 49 13.58 -1.91 21.89
CA GLY A 49 14.28 -0.82 22.57
C GLY A 49 13.45 0.48 22.71
N SER A 50 12.74 0.89 21.68
CA SER A 50 11.87 2.07 21.68
C SER A 50 10.59 1.88 20.87
N MET A 51 9.60 2.76 21.10
CA MET A 51 8.38 2.80 20.27
C MET A 51 8.67 3.29 18.86
N THR A 52 9.64 4.16 18.68
CA THR A 52 10.06 4.62 17.35
C THR A 52 10.59 3.46 16.51
N GLU A 53 11.48 2.64 17.06
CA GLU A 53 12.01 1.46 16.36
C GLU A 53 10.91 0.42 16.06
N LEU A 54 9.99 0.19 17.00
CA LEU A 54 8.85 -0.69 16.75
C LEU A 54 7.98 -0.17 15.60
N LYS A 55 7.67 1.12 15.59
CA LYS A 55 6.83 1.71 14.55
C LYS A 55 7.51 1.78 13.18
N LYS A 56 8.84 1.96 13.12
CA LYS A 56 9.61 1.84 11.88
C LYS A 56 9.51 0.44 11.28
N ASP A 57 9.73 -0.57 12.11
CA ASP A 57 9.60 -1.95 11.66
C ASP A 57 8.16 -2.30 11.28
N LEU A 58 7.19 -1.76 12.03
CA LEU A 58 5.78 -1.92 11.71
C LEU A 58 5.44 -1.28 10.36
N TYR A 59 6.06 -0.13 10.00
CA TYR A 59 5.85 0.50 8.71
C TYR A 59 6.27 -0.41 7.56
N SER A 60 7.47 -0.96 7.62
CA SER A 60 7.97 -1.92 6.63
C SER A 60 7.17 -3.23 6.63
N TYR A 61 6.80 -3.73 7.83
CA TYR A 61 5.98 -4.92 7.97
C TYR A 61 4.58 -4.74 7.35
N ALA A 62 3.93 -3.61 7.63
CA ALA A 62 2.62 -3.28 7.09
C ALA A 62 2.67 -3.11 5.56
N ALA A 63 3.66 -2.39 5.03
CA ALA A 63 3.86 -2.25 3.59
C ALA A 63 4.02 -3.61 2.90
N ASN A 64 4.90 -4.47 3.42
CA ASN A 64 5.10 -5.82 2.88
C ASN A 64 3.83 -6.67 2.95
N ARG A 65 3.01 -6.51 3.99
CA ARG A 65 1.79 -7.29 4.17
C ARG A 65 0.71 -6.92 3.17
N VAL A 66 0.55 -5.65 2.83
CA VAL A 66 -0.52 -5.18 1.93
C VAL A 66 -0.10 -5.09 0.46
N PHE A 67 1.20 -4.87 0.18
CA PHE A 67 1.74 -4.80 -1.18
C PHE A 67 2.55 -6.03 -1.58
N GLY A 68 2.87 -6.92 -0.64
CA GLY A 68 3.60 -8.15 -0.93
C GLY A 68 2.91 -8.99 -2.00
N GLY A 69 3.72 -9.62 -2.86
CA GLY A 69 3.24 -10.44 -3.99
C GLY A 69 2.75 -9.65 -5.21
N LEU A 70 2.68 -8.31 -5.14
CA LEU A 70 2.24 -7.49 -6.28
C LEU A 70 3.19 -7.63 -7.49
N GLU A 71 4.49 -7.68 -7.27
CA GLU A 71 5.49 -7.90 -8.34
C GLU A 71 5.27 -9.24 -9.04
N GLU A 72 4.98 -10.30 -8.29
CA GLU A 72 4.67 -11.62 -8.84
C GLU A 72 3.37 -11.61 -9.65
N GLU A 73 2.37 -10.87 -9.19
CA GLU A 73 1.10 -10.70 -9.92
C GLU A 73 1.27 -9.94 -11.23
N MET A 74 2.20 -8.98 -11.27
CA MET A 74 2.51 -8.17 -12.45
C MET A 74 3.48 -8.87 -13.42
N HIS A 75 4.19 -9.91 -12.96
CA HIS A 75 5.19 -10.59 -13.78
C HIS A 75 4.61 -11.15 -15.06
N GLY A 76 5.24 -10.83 -16.18
CA GLY A 76 4.82 -11.30 -17.51
C GLY A 76 3.60 -10.60 -18.11
N LYS A 77 3.08 -9.57 -17.46
CA LYS A 77 1.98 -8.74 -17.96
C LYS A 77 2.49 -7.58 -18.79
N GLU A 78 1.62 -7.04 -19.65
CA GLU A 78 1.91 -5.76 -20.30
C GLU A 78 1.99 -4.64 -19.26
N ALA A 79 2.86 -3.65 -19.48
CA ALA A 79 3.10 -2.58 -18.51
C ALA A 79 1.83 -1.79 -18.17
N ILE A 80 0.94 -1.57 -19.14
CA ILE A 80 -0.35 -0.90 -18.90
C ILE A 80 -1.29 -1.74 -18.02
N GLU A 81 -1.30 -3.07 -18.18
CA GLU A 81 -2.08 -3.98 -17.33
C GLU A 81 -1.52 -3.99 -15.89
N ALA A 82 -0.19 -4.14 -15.75
CA ALA A 82 0.50 -4.07 -14.47
C ALA A 82 0.21 -2.74 -13.74
N PHE A 83 0.22 -1.64 -14.46
CA PHE A 83 -0.12 -0.31 -13.95
C PHE A 83 -1.54 -0.26 -13.39
N PHE A 84 -2.55 -0.79 -14.09
CA PHE A 84 -3.91 -0.84 -13.57
C PHE A 84 -4.07 -1.77 -12.37
N LEU A 85 -3.39 -2.92 -12.37
CA LEU A 85 -3.40 -3.83 -11.22
C LEU A 85 -2.83 -3.17 -9.96
N SER A 86 -1.73 -2.42 -10.08
CA SER A 86 -1.16 -1.68 -8.95
C SER A 86 -2.12 -0.62 -8.40
N GLY A 87 -2.82 0.11 -9.27
CA GLY A 87 -3.84 1.08 -8.88
C GLY A 87 -5.05 0.43 -8.19
N ILE A 88 -5.52 -0.73 -8.69
CA ILE A 88 -6.61 -1.49 -8.04
C ILE A 88 -6.16 -1.98 -6.67
N ARG A 89 -4.93 -2.51 -6.52
CA ARG A 89 -4.38 -2.91 -5.22
C ARG A 89 -4.35 -1.73 -4.25
N TYR A 90 -3.87 -0.58 -4.69
CA TYR A 90 -3.81 0.64 -3.89
C TYR A 90 -5.18 1.07 -3.36
N LEU A 91 -6.21 1.12 -4.22
CA LEU A 91 -7.58 1.45 -3.83
C LEU A 91 -8.22 0.37 -2.96
N SER A 92 -7.86 -0.90 -3.17
CA SER A 92 -8.33 -2.01 -2.33
C SER A 92 -7.82 -1.87 -0.90
N ILE A 93 -6.55 -1.51 -0.71
CA ILE A 93 -5.98 -1.27 0.62
C ILE A 93 -6.68 -0.10 1.31
N ALA A 94 -6.96 1.00 0.60
CA ALA A 94 -7.70 2.13 1.16
C ALA A 94 -9.12 1.73 1.62
N CYS A 95 -9.76 0.82 0.90
CA CYS A 95 -11.10 0.33 1.24
C CYS A 95 -11.11 -0.68 2.39
N ASP A 96 -10.24 -1.69 2.29
CA ASP A 96 -10.29 -2.88 3.14
C ASP A 96 -9.48 -2.68 4.44
N HIS A 97 -8.42 -1.84 4.40
CA HIS A 97 -7.50 -1.54 5.50
C HIS A 97 -7.25 -0.03 5.66
N PRO A 98 -8.31 0.78 5.92
CA PRO A 98 -8.21 2.25 5.90
C PRO A 98 -7.20 2.81 6.92
N ASN A 99 -7.06 2.20 8.08
CA ASN A 99 -6.09 2.63 9.09
C ASN A 99 -4.64 2.32 8.68
N VAL A 100 -4.42 1.17 8.06
CA VAL A 100 -3.11 0.80 7.48
C VAL A 100 -2.77 1.73 6.31
N PHE A 101 -3.75 1.99 5.44
CA PHE A 101 -3.58 2.92 4.33
C PHE A 101 -3.19 4.32 4.80
N ARG A 102 -3.87 4.85 5.82
CA ARG A 102 -3.53 6.16 6.42
C ARG A 102 -2.11 6.18 6.93
N PHE A 103 -1.73 5.19 7.73
CA PHE A 103 -0.39 5.08 8.31
C PHE A 103 0.72 5.05 7.26
N LEU A 104 0.49 4.37 6.14
CA LEU A 104 1.50 4.21 5.08
C LEU A 104 1.53 5.37 4.07
N ASN A 105 0.40 6.04 3.81
CA ASN A 105 0.27 6.91 2.63
C ASN A 105 -0.29 8.31 2.93
N VAL A 106 -0.78 8.59 4.14
CA VAL A 106 -1.47 9.85 4.46
C VAL A 106 -0.85 10.56 5.64
N ASP A 107 -0.62 9.84 6.73
CA ASP A 107 -0.16 10.43 7.99
C ASP A 107 1.34 10.78 7.89
N ASP A 108 1.76 11.94 8.41
CA ASP A 108 3.17 12.30 8.46
C ASP A 108 3.93 11.34 9.39
N THR A 109 4.98 10.72 8.86
CA THR A 109 5.80 9.77 9.61
C THR A 109 6.51 10.43 10.79
N MET A 110 6.77 11.75 10.72
CA MET A 110 7.30 12.51 11.87
C MET A 110 6.33 12.50 13.04
N ASP A 111 5.02 12.63 12.77
CA ASP A 111 3.98 12.62 13.81
C ASP A 111 3.68 11.21 14.33
N THR A 112 3.66 10.22 13.43
CA THR A 112 3.25 8.86 13.76
C THR A 112 4.38 8.00 14.31
N ILE A 113 5.59 8.17 13.80
CA ILE A 113 6.77 7.34 14.10
C ILE A 113 7.77 8.14 14.96
N GLY A 114 7.85 9.48 14.80
CA GLY A 114 8.83 10.36 15.43
C GLY A 114 10.10 10.52 14.59
N GLU A 115 10.08 10.07 13.34
CA GLU A 115 11.17 10.21 12.37
C GLU A 115 10.59 10.28 10.95
N ARG A 116 11.20 11.10 10.08
CA ARG A 116 10.81 11.13 8.68
C ARG A 116 11.38 9.93 7.94
N LEU A 117 10.51 9.12 7.39
CA LEU A 117 10.90 8.05 6.47
C LEU A 117 10.87 8.63 5.06
N TYR A 118 12.05 8.74 4.45
CA TYR A 118 12.21 9.14 3.05
C TYR A 118 12.61 7.90 2.23
N GLY A 119 11.94 7.65 1.12
CA GLY A 119 12.36 6.67 0.12
C GLY A 119 11.65 5.31 0.26
N ASP A 120 12.41 4.27 0.41
CA ASP A 120 12.16 2.87 0.06
C ASP A 120 10.84 2.19 0.51
N ALA A 121 10.08 2.77 1.41
CA ALA A 121 8.83 2.16 1.90
C ALA A 121 7.55 2.92 1.47
N SER A 122 7.69 4.08 0.83
CA SER A 122 6.54 4.83 0.30
C SER A 122 6.15 4.29 -1.08
N VAL A 123 4.87 4.01 -1.27
CA VAL A 123 4.29 3.66 -2.60
C VAL A 123 4.48 4.79 -3.62
N PHE A 124 4.76 6.00 -3.14
CA PHE A 124 5.12 7.17 -3.93
C PHE A 124 6.63 7.45 -3.95
N SER A 125 7.49 6.44 -3.69
CA SER A 125 8.92 6.65 -3.86
C SER A 125 9.19 6.90 -5.35
N PHE A 126 9.76 8.06 -5.66
CA PHE A 126 10.13 8.45 -7.02
C PHE A 126 11.03 7.41 -7.71
N GLN A 127 11.74 6.60 -6.96
CA GLN A 127 12.67 5.60 -7.44
C GLN A 127 11.96 4.39 -8.05
N PHE A 128 10.86 3.92 -7.42
CA PHE A 128 10.01 2.87 -8.00
C PHE A 128 9.34 3.37 -9.29
N ASP A 129 8.89 4.62 -9.30
CA ASP A 129 8.23 5.22 -10.45
C ASP A 129 9.19 5.38 -11.63
N GLU A 130 10.48 5.72 -11.41
CA GLU A 130 11.48 5.86 -12.48
C GLU A 130 11.78 4.54 -13.19
N GLU A 131 11.95 3.45 -12.46
CA GLU A 131 12.21 2.13 -13.05
C GLU A 131 11.00 1.58 -13.79
N ALA A 132 9.83 1.68 -13.18
CA ALA A 132 8.56 1.34 -13.80
C ALA A 132 8.31 2.16 -15.06
N ILE A 133 8.59 3.46 -15.04
CA ILE A 133 8.48 4.34 -16.21
C ILE A 133 9.41 3.89 -17.34
N LYS A 134 10.66 3.56 -17.06
CA LYS A 134 11.61 3.08 -18.08
C LYS A 134 11.16 1.76 -18.71
N ILE A 135 10.68 0.82 -17.90
CA ILE A 135 10.14 -0.45 -18.40
C ILE A 135 8.91 -0.19 -19.28
N PHE A 136 8.01 0.66 -18.84
CA PHE A 136 6.82 1.05 -19.57
C PHE A 136 7.17 1.70 -20.90
N ALA A 137 8.04 2.71 -20.90
CA ALA A 137 8.47 3.44 -22.08
C ALA A 137 9.12 2.52 -23.12
N SER A 138 10.00 1.60 -22.67
CA SER A 138 10.69 0.66 -23.54
C SER A 138 9.75 -0.33 -24.24
N GLN A 139 8.64 -0.70 -23.59
CA GLN A 139 7.68 -1.65 -24.15
C GLN A 139 6.86 -1.06 -25.31
N TYR A 140 6.61 0.26 -25.28
CA TYR A 140 5.73 0.91 -26.26
C TYR A 140 6.45 1.88 -27.20
N ASP A 141 7.77 2.01 -27.10
CA ASP A 141 8.60 2.97 -27.87
C ASP A 141 8.08 4.42 -27.74
N ILE A 142 7.74 4.81 -26.51
CA ILE A 142 7.21 6.13 -26.16
C ILE A 142 8.22 6.85 -25.27
N PRO A 143 8.45 8.16 -25.43
CA PRO A 143 9.33 8.92 -24.55
C PRO A 143 8.94 8.83 -23.08
N ASP A 144 9.94 8.60 -22.21
CA ASP A 144 9.77 8.50 -20.74
C ASP A 144 8.96 9.65 -20.16
N SER A 145 9.14 10.86 -20.69
CA SER A 145 8.43 12.05 -20.22
C SER A 145 6.91 11.96 -20.39
N LYS A 146 6.42 11.35 -21.48
CA LYS A 146 4.98 11.16 -21.71
C LYS A 146 4.41 10.08 -20.80
N ILE A 147 5.15 9.01 -20.57
CA ILE A 147 4.77 7.97 -19.61
C ILE A 147 4.73 8.55 -18.19
N SER A 148 5.78 9.32 -17.81
CA SER A 148 5.83 9.98 -16.49
C SER A 148 4.64 10.91 -16.26
N GLU A 149 4.23 11.67 -17.25
CA GLU A 149 3.07 12.56 -17.15
C GLU A 149 1.77 11.78 -16.94
N MET A 150 1.53 10.75 -17.74
CA MET A 150 0.36 9.87 -17.63
C MET A 150 0.32 9.18 -16.25
N VAL A 151 1.45 8.60 -15.82
CA VAL A 151 1.56 7.91 -14.52
C VAL A 151 1.30 8.89 -13.38
N ARG A 152 1.99 10.03 -13.35
CA ARG A 152 1.82 11.07 -12.33
C ARG A 152 0.36 11.48 -12.19
N ASP A 153 -0.30 11.82 -13.29
CA ASP A 153 -1.66 12.35 -13.27
C ASP A 153 -2.66 11.29 -12.82
N THR A 154 -2.46 10.03 -13.25
CA THR A 154 -3.28 8.90 -12.78
C THR A 154 -3.04 8.61 -11.30
N VAL A 155 -1.80 8.64 -10.82
CA VAL A 155 -1.46 8.40 -9.40
C VAL A 155 -2.06 9.47 -8.50
N ILE A 156 -1.96 10.76 -8.85
CA ILE A 156 -2.56 11.86 -8.09
C ILE A 156 -4.09 11.69 -8.01
N TYR A 157 -4.73 11.36 -9.13
CA TYR A 157 -6.16 11.10 -9.16
C TYR A 157 -6.56 9.89 -8.31
N THR A 158 -5.81 8.79 -8.41
CA THR A 158 -6.04 7.56 -7.64
C THR A 158 -5.90 7.81 -6.13
N HIS A 159 -4.89 8.60 -5.73
CA HIS A 159 -4.73 9.01 -4.34
C HIS A 159 -5.91 9.84 -3.85
N GLY A 160 -6.41 10.77 -4.67
CA GLY A 160 -7.62 11.54 -4.38
C GLY A 160 -8.84 10.65 -4.16
N LEU A 161 -9.05 9.62 -5.00
CA LEU A 161 -10.11 8.62 -4.81
C LEU A 161 -9.94 7.85 -3.50
N ALA A 162 -8.71 7.41 -3.18
CA ALA A 162 -8.41 6.71 -1.95
C ALA A 162 -8.76 7.57 -0.70
N LEU A 163 -8.42 8.86 -0.72
CA LEU A 163 -8.78 9.80 0.34
C LEU A 163 -10.31 9.91 0.51
N MET A 164 -11.06 9.98 -0.59
CA MET A 164 -12.53 9.98 -0.55
C MET A 164 -13.11 8.69 0.05
N MET A 165 -12.43 7.56 -0.12
CA MET A 165 -12.87 6.28 0.43
C MET A 165 -12.65 6.16 1.94
N ILE A 166 -11.58 6.75 2.47
CA ILE A 166 -11.20 6.62 3.89
C ILE A 166 -11.80 7.69 4.79
N PHE A 167 -12.26 8.83 4.26
CA PHE A 167 -12.92 9.87 5.04
C PHE A 167 -14.42 9.63 5.16
N ASP A 168 -14.92 9.70 6.41
CA ASP A 168 -16.33 9.54 6.73
C ASP A 168 -17.22 10.55 5.98
N GLY A 169 -18.30 10.02 5.38
CA GLY A 169 -19.37 10.80 4.77
C GLY A 169 -19.49 10.70 3.25
N GLN A 170 -18.47 10.24 2.54
CA GLN A 170 -18.56 9.96 1.10
C GLN A 170 -17.93 8.60 0.79
N ARG A 171 -18.57 7.53 1.19
CA ARG A 171 -18.10 6.17 0.88
C ARG A 171 -18.27 5.90 -0.62
N LEU A 172 -17.23 6.23 -1.37
CA LEU A 172 -17.11 5.79 -2.75
C LEU A 172 -16.92 4.26 -2.76
N PRO A 173 -17.80 3.47 -3.42
CA PRO A 173 -17.66 2.02 -3.48
C PRO A 173 -16.33 1.62 -4.15
N LYS A 174 -15.64 0.60 -3.62
CA LYS A 174 -14.35 0.12 -4.15
C LYS A 174 -14.36 -0.08 -5.66
N LYS A 175 -15.32 -0.85 -6.17
CA LYS A 175 -15.42 -1.14 -7.61
C LYS A 175 -15.60 0.13 -8.44
N GLU A 176 -16.35 1.10 -7.93
CA GLU A 176 -16.56 2.38 -8.62
C GLU A 176 -15.28 3.21 -8.65
N ALA A 177 -14.57 3.33 -7.52
CA ALA A 177 -13.28 4.00 -7.45
C ALA A 177 -12.26 3.39 -8.44
N CYS A 178 -12.16 2.06 -8.46
CA CYS A 178 -11.30 1.34 -9.39
C CYS A 178 -11.70 1.60 -10.85
N ARG A 179 -12.99 1.65 -11.16
CA ARG A 179 -13.50 1.97 -12.50
C ARG A 179 -13.17 3.40 -12.91
N MET A 180 -13.30 4.36 -12.00
CA MET A 180 -12.95 5.76 -12.25
C MET A 180 -11.45 5.92 -12.55
N MET A 181 -10.59 5.29 -11.76
CA MET A 181 -9.14 5.24 -12.00
C MET A 181 -8.82 4.62 -13.36
N TYR A 182 -9.38 3.45 -13.66
CA TYR A 182 -9.18 2.77 -14.93
C TYR A 182 -9.60 3.65 -16.13
N ASN A 183 -10.79 4.25 -16.08
CA ASN A 183 -11.30 5.10 -17.16
C ASN A 183 -10.40 6.31 -17.43
N LEU A 184 -9.88 6.96 -16.36
CA LEU A 184 -8.90 8.03 -16.52
C LEU A 184 -7.60 7.52 -17.14
N GLY A 185 -7.05 6.42 -16.60
CA GLY A 185 -5.82 5.83 -17.11
C GLY A 185 -5.93 5.43 -18.59
N VAL A 186 -7.04 4.81 -18.99
CA VAL A 186 -7.31 4.48 -20.41
C VAL A 186 -7.39 5.74 -21.29
N LYS A 187 -8.01 6.81 -20.80
CA LYS A 187 -8.06 8.08 -21.55
C LYS A 187 -6.66 8.62 -21.76
N LEU A 188 -5.87 8.75 -20.71
CA LEU A 188 -4.52 9.30 -20.78
C LEU A 188 -3.56 8.41 -21.59
N SER A 189 -3.67 7.07 -21.46
CA SER A 189 -2.85 6.15 -22.25
C SER A 189 -3.13 6.24 -23.74
N LYS A 190 -4.40 6.41 -24.15
CA LYS A 190 -4.76 6.62 -25.55
C LYS A 190 -4.22 7.93 -26.13
N GLU A 191 -4.13 9.00 -25.34
CA GLU A 191 -3.56 10.27 -25.76
C GLU A 191 -2.07 10.15 -26.13
N ILE A 192 -1.36 9.20 -25.55
CA ILE A 192 0.05 8.91 -25.86
C ILE A 192 0.24 7.70 -26.81
N GLY A 193 -0.86 7.14 -27.35
CA GLY A 193 -0.82 6.07 -28.34
C GLY A 193 -0.90 4.65 -27.79
N ILE A 194 -1.15 4.46 -26.49
CA ILE A 194 -1.32 3.14 -25.87
C ILE A 194 -2.80 2.80 -25.74
N THR A 195 -3.20 1.67 -26.29
CA THR A 195 -4.57 1.14 -26.15
C THR A 195 -4.52 -0.14 -25.34
N PRO A 196 -5.03 -0.15 -24.09
CA PRO A 196 -5.13 -1.38 -23.30
C PRO A 196 -5.97 -2.45 -24.04
N GLN A 197 -5.55 -3.70 -23.95
CA GLN A 197 -6.26 -4.83 -24.59
C GLN A 197 -7.42 -5.31 -23.73
N ASP A 198 -7.21 -5.36 -22.40
CA ASP A 198 -8.21 -5.84 -21.47
C ASP A 198 -9.14 -4.71 -21.00
N ASP A 199 -10.42 -5.03 -20.86
CA ASP A 199 -11.41 -4.13 -20.26
C ASP A 199 -11.31 -4.11 -18.72
N PHE A 200 -12.04 -3.16 -18.11
CA PHE A 200 -12.07 -3.00 -16.66
C PHE A 200 -12.48 -4.28 -15.92
N GLU A 201 -13.50 -4.98 -16.40
CA GLU A 201 -14.02 -6.16 -15.70
C GLU A 201 -13.01 -7.30 -15.71
N THR A 202 -12.30 -7.49 -16.79
CA THR A 202 -11.23 -8.50 -16.92
C THR A 202 -10.12 -8.22 -15.91
N ILE A 203 -9.58 -6.99 -15.89
CA ILE A 203 -8.49 -6.62 -14.97
C ILE A 203 -8.96 -6.65 -13.51
N TYR A 204 -10.14 -6.11 -13.23
CA TYR A 204 -10.69 -6.06 -11.88
C TYR A 204 -10.93 -7.47 -11.31
N ASN A 205 -11.52 -8.38 -12.09
CA ASN A 205 -11.76 -9.75 -11.65
C ASN A 205 -10.45 -10.54 -11.45
N ALA A 206 -9.43 -10.31 -12.29
CA ALA A 206 -8.12 -10.92 -12.11
C ALA A 206 -7.45 -10.50 -10.79
N SER A 207 -7.70 -9.27 -10.31
CA SER A 207 -7.15 -8.76 -9.05
C SER A 207 -7.84 -9.34 -7.80
N ILE A 208 -9.12 -9.73 -7.89
CA ILE A 208 -9.89 -10.24 -6.75
C ILE A 208 -9.67 -11.73 -6.52
N THR A 209 -9.42 -12.50 -7.59
CA THR A 209 -9.32 -13.97 -7.53
C THR A 209 -8.06 -14.46 -6.80
N LYS A 210 -7.12 -13.55 -6.49
CA LYS A 210 -5.83 -13.87 -5.86
C LYS A 210 -5.66 -13.27 -4.44
N ALA A 211 -6.70 -12.60 -3.92
CA ALA A 211 -6.67 -11.95 -2.59
C ALA A 211 -7.10 -12.90 -1.45
#